data_430cf869466c95b961fedfa5d046cfe1
#
_entry.id   430cf869466c95b961fedfa5d046cfe1
#
_cell.length_a   1.000
_cell.length_b   1.000
_cell.length_c   1.000
_cell.angle_alpha   90.00
_cell.angle_beta   90.00
_cell.angle_gamma   90.00
#
_symmetry.space_group_name_H-M   'P 1'
#
loop_
_entity.id
_entity.type
_entity.pdbx_description
1 polymer ?
#
loop_
_entity_poly.entity_id
_entity_poly.type
_entity_poly.pdbx_seq_one_letter_code
_entity_poly.pdbx_strand_id
1 'polypeptide(L)'
;MISATLTGVVASLALSATLLPAAPPVQARSSLERVQVRSSPEEPHECARAVARCDGTLAVPLDWSDSSSERIEVAFAWIPAAERATGTILANPGGPLPALPDVPRIQQVLDPVLDHQNLLVVDPRGLGESSPLLCPGLKLTEPDTIAACSAHLGSRARFFTADQAVHDMEAVRRALGAGPVTFYGNSYGTAFAQAYAARHPEGLAAAFLDSTMVTSADGYALWPMRSRPDLLGLVCDRSRACRALPGDARRTYARLVARLREHPDPEVPLIALRSVERVNEPVFGREVNAAATAYLAGDPEPLRRLARVLAGAPSQPVEGAEWAGYLAYRCGDGSFPFDRDADPAERLDQLERYHLRERPLAPYTPADLGLDVRKSLEFCVNWPTPRRSPVLPPGAALPDVPVMVVGGDFDTHTPAEVGAALRVFPDATLVRVPFGTHSLAWGGGEAGECVRAALRSFVTDRRVPQGRCTAENYRALGAFSLSLAEVAPVPAAGLDAGRRRVLAAAFATAADAVARRNPYNLFHGRLTEQPGLRGGRVTFGNGTITLDEAAFVPRVAVSGQIALTPQGRATASLTVLAAGSPDGRAYGVELAWEAFTAQERPALSGTFDGRHFEARELR
;
A
#
# COMPACT_ATOMS: atom_id res chain seq x y z
N MET A 1 -52.51 8.70 16.95
CA MET A 1 -52.29 9.77 17.95
C MET A 1 -51.65 9.13 19.16
N ILE A 2 -50.43 9.41 19.40
CA ILE A 2 -49.71 9.63 20.66
C ILE A 2 -48.23 9.70 20.30
N SER A 3 -47.76 10.92 20.33
CA SER A 3 -46.35 11.32 20.16
C SER A 3 -45.65 11.14 21.51
N ALA A 4 -44.53 10.50 21.55
CA ALA A 4 -43.65 10.46 22.72
C ALA A 4 -42.26 10.96 22.31
N THR A 5 -41.99 12.21 22.65
CA THR A 5 -40.69 12.87 22.66
C THR A 5 -39.83 12.34 23.80
N LEU A 6 -38.67 11.76 23.48
CA LEU A 6 -37.61 11.48 24.46
C LEU A 6 -36.50 12.52 24.32
N THR A 7 -36.44 13.41 25.28
CA THR A 7 -35.33 14.31 25.55
C THR A 7 -34.21 13.56 26.28
N GLY A 8 -33.09 13.34 25.63
CA GLY A 8 -31.88 12.77 26.27
C GLY A 8 -30.97 13.89 26.79
N VAL A 9 -30.69 13.86 28.07
CA VAL A 9 -29.77 14.74 28.80
C VAL A 9 -28.33 14.32 28.49
N VAL A 10 -27.54 15.23 27.92
CA VAL A 10 -26.10 15.08 27.74
C VAL A 10 -25.41 15.58 29.02
N ALA A 11 -24.83 14.67 29.78
CA ALA A 11 -23.97 15.01 30.91
C ALA A 11 -22.53 15.17 30.41
N SER A 12 -22.03 16.41 30.41
CA SER A 12 -20.64 16.74 30.14
C SER A 12 -19.80 16.48 31.39
N LEU A 13 -18.92 15.47 31.34
CA LEU A 13 -17.85 15.28 32.28
C LEU A 13 -16.60 16.02 31.78
N ALA A 14 -16.27 17.12 32.42
CA ALA A 14 -15.01 17.83 32.21
C ALA A 14 -13.88 17.07 32.93
N LEU A 15 -12.98 16.44 32.19
CA LEU A 15 -11.69 15.98 32.72
C LEU A 15 -10.67 17.11 32.57
N SER A 16 -10.16 17.58 33.68
CA SER A 16 -9.08 18.55 33.78
C SER A 16 -7.77 17.88 33.33
N ALA A 17 -7.31 18.17 32.10
CA ALA A 17 -5.97 17.81 31.64
C ALA A 17 -4.98 18.88 32.12
N THR A 18 -4.04 18.52 32.95
CA THR A 18 -2.86 19.32 33.33
C THR A 18 -1.95 19.46 32.10
N LEU A 19 -1.93 20.64 31.51
CA LEU A 19 -1.05 21.02 30.42
C LEU A 19 0.40 21.08 30.92
N LEU A 20 1.26 20.20 30.40
CA LEU A 20 2.71 20.41 30.37
C LEU A 20 3.02 21.49 29.33
N PRO A 21 3.98 22.40 29.56
CA PRO A 21 4.26 23.48 28.64
C PRO A 21 4.82 22.92 27.32
N ALA A 22 4.17 23.28 26.23
CA ALA A 22 4.64 23.02 24.89
C ALA A 22 5.95 23.80 24.63
N ALA A 23 6.95 23.12 24.09
CA ALA A 23 8.15 23.77 23.58
C ALA A 23 7.75 24.79 22.50
N PRO A 24 8.43 25.97 22.44
CA PRO A 24 8.09 26.98 21.46
C PRO A 24 8.32 26.45 20.03
N PRO A 25 7.44 26.80 19.08
CA PRO A 25 7.65 26.41 17.69
C PRO A 25 8.94 27.05 17.17
N VAL A 26 9.84 26.24 16.67
CA VAL A 26 10.98 26.70 15.87
C VAL A 26 10.40 27.40 14.65
N GLN A 27 10.39 28.71 14.68
CA GLN A 27 10.09 29.52 13.49
C GLN A 27 11.19 29.29 12.47
N ALA A 28 10.95 28.40 11.51
CA ALA A 28 11.71 28.34 10.28
C ALA A 28 11.46 29.67 9.54
N ARG A 29 12.39 30.61 9.69
CA ARG A 29 12.50 31.76 8.79
C ARG A 29 13.02 31.22 7.47
N SER A 30 12.15 30.96 6.51
CA SER A 30 12.50 30.91 5.10
C SER A 30 11.62 31.91 4.35
N SER A 31 11.96 33.17 4.46
CA SER A 31 11.64 34.15 3.43
C SER A 31 12.66 33.95 2.30
N LEU A 32 12.51 32.88 1.52
CA LEU A 32 13.07 32.81 0.19
C LEU A 32 12.13 33.61 -0.69
N GLU A 33 12.55 34.80 -1.07
CA GLU A 33 11.93 35.56 -2.15
C GLU A 33 11.89 34.65 -3.39
N ARG A 34 10.70 34.23 -3.81
CA ARG A 34 10.51 33.53 -5.09
C ARG A 34 10.75 34.54 -6.19
N VAL A 35 11.92 34.51 -6.78
CA VAL A 35 12.19 35.22 -8.03
C VAL A 35 11.46 34.47 -9.13
N GLN A 36 10.33 34.97 -9.59
CA GLN A 36 9.65 34.47 -10.79
C GLN A 36 10.45 34.89 -12.02
N VAL A 37 11.39 34.06 -12.44
CA VAL A 37 12.10 34.26 -13.71
C VAL A 37 11.31 33.49 -14.79
N ARG A 38 10.72 34.23 -15.72
CA ARG A 38 10.12 33.69 -16.95
C ARG A 38 11.27 33.47 -17.95
N SER A 39 11.82 32.27 -18.00
CA SER A 39 12.76 31.88 -19.04
C SER A 39 12.01 31.47 -20.31
N SER A 40 12.50 31.91 -21.46
CA SER A 40 12.11 31.37 -22.76
C SER A 40 12.73 29.98 -22.97
N PRO A 41 12.15 29.11 -23.84
CA PRO A 41 12.63 27.72 -23.98
C PRO A 41 14.08 27.55 -24.47
N GLU A 42 14.79 28.62 -24.81
CA GLU A 42 16.14 28.58 -25.34
C GLU A 42 17.25 28.90 -24.30
N GLU A 43 16.88 29.43 -23.13
CA GLU A 43 17.88 29.70 -22.07
C GLU A 43 17.80 28.60 -20.99
N PRO A 44 18.99 28.11 -20.52
CA PRO A 44 19.04 27.18 -19.41
C PRO A 44 18.35 27.75 -18.17
N HIS A 45 17.53 26.95 -17.51
CA HIS A 45 16.90 27.34 -16.24
C HIS A 45 17.99 27.63 -15.19
N GLU A 46 17.76 28.58 -14.30
CA GLU A 46 18.74 28.97 -13.27
C GLU A 46 19.20 27.77 -12.40
N CYS A 47 18.27 26.81 -12.10
CA CYS A 47 18.60 25.59 -11.39
C CYS A 47 19.64 24.70 -12.11
N ALA A 48 19.86 24.86 -13.40
CA ALA A 48 20.88 24.10 -14.15
C ALA A 48 22.30 24.33 -13.60
N ARG A 49 22.54 25.47 -12.92
CA ARG A 49 23.82 25.82 -12.31
C ARG A 49 23.86 25.67 -10.80
N ALA A 50 22.80 25.13 -10.23
CA ALA A 50 22.68 24.93 -8.78
C ALA A 50 23.74 23.92 -8.29
N VAL A 51 24.31 24.20 -7.13
CA VAL A 51 25.26 23.32 -6.42
C VAL A 51 24.60 22.63 -5.21
N ALA A 52 23.33 22.93 -4.96
CA ALA A 52 22.48 22.33 -3.92
C ALA A 52 21.05 22.21 -4.47
N ARG A 53 20.15 21.65 -3.67
CA ARG A 53 18.72 21.55 -4.06
C ARG A 53 18.19 22.90 -4.52
N CYS A 54 17.59 22.89 -5.70
CA CYS A 54 16.93 24.03 -6.31
C CYS A 54 15.49 23.62 -6.65
N ASP A 55 14.54 24.32 -6.04
CA ASP A 55 13.12 24.18 -6.39
C ASP A 55 12.77 25.28 -7.39
N GLY A 56 12.19 24.90 -8.54
CA GLY A 56 11.91 25.82 -9.63
C GLY A 56 10.55 25.55 -10.28
N THR A 57 10.15 26.45 -11.16
CA THR A 57 8.99 26.30 -12.03
C THR A 57 9.36 26.55 -13.48
N LEU A 58 8.68 25.86 -14.40
CA LEU A 58 8.83 26.05 -15.83
C LEU A 58 7.46 26.30 -16.46
N ALA A 59 7.33 27.39 -17.21
CA ALA A 59 6.13 27.66 -17.98
C ALA A 59 6.09 26.76 -19.22
N VAL A 60 5.01 25.97 -19.36
CA VAL A 60 4.80 25.02 -20.46
C VAL A 60 3.41 25.22 -21.09
N PRO A 61 3.18 24.80 -22.34
CA PRO A 61 1.85 24.92 -22.94
C PRO A 61 0.85 23.99 -22.24
N LEU A 62 -0.39 24.44 -22.10
CA LEU A 62 -1.47 23.59 -21.60
C LEU A 62 -1.74 22.40 -22.53
N ASP A 63 -1.74 22.65 -23.83
CA ASP A 63 -1.81 21.63 -24.91
C ASP A 63 -0.48 21.59 -25.68
N TRP A 64 0.29 20.53 -25.51
CA TRP A 64 1.54 20.33 -26.23
C TRP A 64 1.39 20.16 -27.74
N SER A 65 0.16 19.90 -28.22
CA SER A 65 -0.15 19.85 -29.65
C SER A 65 -0.46 21.21 -30.27
N ASP A 66 -0.63 22.26 -29.44
CA ASP A 66 -0.91 23.63 -29.85
C ASP A 66 0.05 24.61 -29.17
N SER A 67 1.05 25.07 -29.91
CA SER A 67 2.05 26.02 -29.43
C SER A 67 1.47 27.39 -29.02
N SER A 68 0.24 27.71 -29.46
CA SER A 68 -0.47 28.94 -29.13
C SER A 68 -1.35 28.80 -27.88
N SER A 69 -1.43 27.60 -27.30
CA SER A 69 -2.28 27.34 -26.14
C SER A 69 -1.84 28.16 -24.91
N GLU A 70 -2.77 28.33 -23.99
CA GLU A 70 -2.48 28.85 -22.65
C GLU A 70 -1.23 28.18 -22.06
N ARG A 71 -0.45 28.94 -21.27
CA ARG A 71 0.69 28.39 -20.55
C ARG A 71 0.33 28.15 -19.10
N ILE A 72 0.85 27.05 -18.56
CA ILE A 72 0.77 26.66 -17.15
C ILE A 72 2.16 26.56 -16.55
N GLU A 73 2.26 26.67 -15.23
CA GLU A 73 3.50 26.48 -14.50
C GLU A 73 3.61 25.02 -14.03
N VAL A 74 4.78 24.42 -14.23
CA VAL A 74 5.11 23.08 -13.73
C VAL A 74 6.27 23.21 -12.74
N ALA A 75 6.05 22.74 -11.52
CA ALA A 75 7.02 22.81 -10.43
C ALA A 75 7.90 21.56 -10.40
N PHE A 76 9.16 21.74 -10.03
CA PHE A 76 10.13 20.66 -9.93
C PHE A 76 11.17 20.92 -8.83
N ALA A 77 11.79 19.84 -8.36
CA ALA A 77 12.99 19.88 -7.53
C ALA A 77 14.17 19.29 -8.33
N TRP A 78 15.26 20.04 -8.38
CA TRP A 78 16.54 19.61 -8.91
C TRP A 78 17.53 19.46 -7.79
N ILE A 79 18.09 18.29 -7.62
CA ILE A 79 19.13 17.98 -6.64
C ILE A 79 20.36 17.52 -7.41
N PRO A 80 21.39 18.37 -7.54
CA PRO A 80 22.65 17.98 -8.19
C PRO A 80 23.35 16.89 -7.36
N ALA A 81 24.12 16.05 -8.04
CA ALA A 81 24.97 15.05 -7.41
C ALA A 81 25.93 15.70 -6.41
N ALA A 82 26.21 15.04 -5.30
CA ALA A 82 27.16 15.54 -4.30
C ALA A 82 28.61 15.64 -4.83
N GLU A 83 28.94 14.76 -5.77
CA GLU A 83 30.22 14.69 -6.46
C GLU A 83 30.03 14.89 -7.97
N ARG A 84 30.99 14.40 -8.79
CA ARG A 84 30.86 14.48 -10.24
C ARG A 84 29.67 13.62 -10.73
N ALA A 85 28.69 14.28 -11.32
CA ALA A 85 27.54 13.61 -11.90
C ALA A 85 27.93 12.66 -13.05
N THR A 86 27.41 11.45 -13.03
CA THR A 86 27.52 10.44 -14.09
C THR A 86 26.20 10.25 -14.84
N GLY A 87 25.09 10.79 -14.33
CA GLY A 87 23.77 10.72 -14.94
C GLY A 87 22.72 11.48 -14.13
N THR A 88 21.48 11.32 -14.53
CA THR A 88 20.33 11.94 -13.87
C THR A 88 19.22 10.89 -13.66
N ILE A 89 18.66 10.86 -12.48
CA ILE A 89 17.46 10.07 -12.16
C ILE A 89 16.26 11.00 -12.22
N LEU A 90 15.26 10.66 -13.04
CA LEU A 90 13.93 11.26 -13.01
C LEU A 90 13.04 10.33 -12.19
N ALA A 91 12.56 10.80 -11.03
CA ALA A 91 11.80 9.98 -10.11
C ALA A 91 10.34 10.43 -9.99
N ASN A 92 9.41 9.48 -9.98
CA ASN A 92 8.01 9.72 -9.67
C ASN A 92 7.45 8.67 -8.70
N PRO A 93 6.90 9.10 -7.52
CA PRO A 93 6.44 8.22 -6.45
C PRO A 93 5.11 7.54 -6.74
N GLY A 94 4.34 8.00 -7.72
CA GLY A 94 3.05 7.43 -8.10
C GLY A 94 1.84 8.14 -7.51
N GLY A 95 0.79 7.41 -7.28
CA GLY A 95 -0.48 7.92 -6.79
C GLY A 95 -1.62 7.81 -7.81
N PRO A 96 -1.84 8.74 -8.76
CA PRO A 96 -1.14 9.99 -9.07
C PRO A 96 -1.34 11.06 -7.99
N LEU A 97 -0.26 11.51 -7.41
CA LEU A 97 -0.23 12.51 -6.32
C LEU A 97 0.92 13.51 -6.57
N PRO A 98 0.96 14.63 -5.83
CA PRO A 98 2.12 15.51 -5.84
C PRO A 98 3.41 14.73 -5.52
N ALA A 99 4.48 14.97 -6.29
CA ALA A 99 5.74 14.25 -6.16
C ALA A 99 6.74 14.97 -5.25
N LEU A 100 6.69 16.31 -5.21
CA LEU A 100 7.64 17.13 -4.46
C LEU A 100 7.64 16.90 -2.94
N PRO A 101 6.49 16.64 -2.28
CA PRO A 101 6.47 16.29 -0.85
C PRO A 101 7.24 15.01 -0.53
N ASP A 102 7.38 14.10 -1.49
CA ASP A 102 8.06 12.82 -1.31
C ASP A 102 9.57 12.87 -1.61
N VAL A 103 10.12 14.03 -2.00
CA VAL A 103 11.57 14.19 -2.30
C VAL A 103 12.45 13.63 -1.19
N PRO A 104 12.23 13.91 0.12
CA PRO A 104 13.10 13.37 1.16
C PRO A 104 13.09 11.83 1.21
N ARG A 105 11.96 11.22 0.94
CA ARG A 105 11.81 9.76 0.90
C ARG A 105 12.45 9.17 -0.35
N ILE A 106 12.31 9.83 -1.50
CA ILE A 106 12.97 9.43 -2.75
C ILE A 106 14.50 9.46 -2.55
N GLN A 107 15.04 10.52 -1.92
CA GLN A 107 16.44 10.59 -1.57
C GLN A 107 16.89 9.42 -0.69
N GLN A 108 16.13 9.11 0.36
CA GLN A 108 16.42 7.96 1.24
C GLN A 108 16.44 6.61 0.48
N VAL A 109 15.55 6.42 -0.47
CA VAL A 109 15.49 5.20 -1.31
C VAL A 109 16.73 5.09 -2.20
N LEU A 110 17.16 6.22 -2.77
CA LEU A 110 18.24 6.29 -3.75
C LEU A 110 19.63 6.39 -3.13
N ASP A 111 19.75 6.95 -1.92
CA ASP A 111 21.04 7.08 -1.23
C ASP A 111 21.78 5.70 -1.14
N PRO A 112 23.11 5.60 -1.45
CA PRO A 112 24.07 6.67 -1.75
C PRO A 112 24.31 6.96 -3.25
N VAL A 113 23.50 6.46 -4.21
CA VAL A 113 23.77 6.70 -5.63
C VAL A 113 23.70 8.19 -6.01
N LEU A 114 23.05 9.00 -5.17
CA LEU A 114 22.96 10.45 -5.35
C LEU A 114 24.30 11.18 -5.15
N ASP A 115 25.34 10.51 -4.67
CA ASP A 115 26.69 11.07 -4.70
C ASP A 115 27.15 11.33 -6.14
N HIS A 116 26.70 10.49 -7.09
CA HIS A 116 27.10 10.55 -8.50
C HIS A 116 25.91 10.67 -9.49
N GLN A 117 24.70 10.80 -9.01
CA GLN A 117 23.50 10.98 -9.84
C GLN A 117 22.76 12.25 -9.44
N ASN A 118 22.43 13.08 -10.41
CA ASN A 118 21.47 14.14 -10.17
C ASN A 118 20.08 13.51 -9.95
N LEU A 119 19.25 14.17 -9.16
CA LEU A 119 17.84 13.79 -8.99
C LEU A 119 16.94 14.91 -9.49
N LEU A 120 16.04 14.57 -10.39
CA LEU A 120 14.94 15.40 -10.86
C LEU A 120 13.62 14.81 -10.40
N VAL A 121 12.81 15.61 -9.72
CA VAL A 121 11.42 15.28 -9.34
C VAL A 121 10.52 16.38 -9.86
N VAL A 122 9.48 16.02 -10.60
CA VAL A 122 8.53 16.96 -11.20
C VAL A 122 7.14 16.65 -10.67
N ASP A 123 6.45 17.64 -10.12
CA ASP A 123 5.03 17.52 -9.84
C ASP A 123 4.28 17.39 -11.16
N PRO A 124 3.47 16.34 -11.37
CA PRO A 124 2.66 16.26 -12.58
C PRO A 124 1.69 17.45 -12.67
N ARG A 125 1.49 17.99 -13.86
CA ARG A 125 0.55 19.11 -14.09
C ARG A 125 -0.80 18.85 -13.41
N GLY A 126 -1.40 19.85 -12.81
CA GLY A 126 -2.66 19.73 -12.08
C GLY A 126 -2.56 19.19 -10.66
N LEU A 127 -1.35 18.82 -10.22
CA LEU A 127 -1.08 18.31 -8.89
C LEU A 127 -0.04 19.19 -8.15
N GLY A 128 -0.15 19.24 -6.84
CA GLY A 128 0.83 19.92 -6.00
C GLY A 128 1.03 21.39 -6.35
N GLU A 129 2.26 21.75 -6.70
CA GLU A 129 2.62 23.10 -7.10
C GLU A 129 2.55 23.32 -8.63
N SER A 130 2.22 22.29 -9.42
CA SER A 130 2.15 22.35 -10.88
C SER A 130 0.76 22.75 -11.37
N SER A 131 0.42 24.04 -11.27
CA SER A 131 -0.88 24.59 -11.67
C SER A 131 -2.06 23.69 -11.25
N PRO A 132 -2.27 23.52 -9.93
CA PRO A 132 -3.18 22.50 -9.40
C PRO A 132 -4.60 22.67 -9.90
N LEU A 133 -5.24 21.56 -10.25
CA LEU A 133 -6.66 21.51 -10.48
C LEU A 133 -7.38 21.50 -9.13
N LEU A 134 -8.27 22.46 -8.93
CA LEU A 134 -9.00 22.60 -7.69
C LEU A 134 -10.51 22.66 -7.94
N CYS A 135 -11.25 21.82 -7.22
CA CYS A 135 -12.71 21.82 -7.24
C CYS A 135 -13.24 22.00 -5.81
N PRO A 136 -13.70 23.20 -5.43
CA PRO A 136 -14.26 23.42 -4.11
C PRO A 136 -15.43 22.47 -3.81
N GLY A 137 -15.42 21.84 -2.63
CA GLY A 137 -16.47 20.93 -2.19
C GLY A 137 -16.44 19.54 -2.82
N LEU A 138 -15.34 19.17 -3.52
CA LEU A 138 -15.19 17.84 -4.11
C LEU A 138 -15.08 16.78 -3.03
N LYS A 139 -15.86 15.72 -3.19
CA LYS A 139 -15.81 14.49 -2.37
C LYS A 139 -15.87 13.30 -3.31
N LEU A 140 -14.85 12.46 -3.29
CA LEU A 140 -14.78 11.28 -4.15
C LEU A 140 -15.87 10.23 -3.84
N THR A 141 -16.53 10.38 -2.70
CA THR A 141 -17.65 9.52 -2.28
C THR A 141 -19.03 10.04 -2.73
N GLU A 142 -19.11 11.20 -3.34
CA GLU A 142 -20.36 11.83 -3.75
C GLU A 142 -20.34 12.14 -5.25
N PRO A 143 -21.01 11.33 -6.12
CA PRO A 143 -21.00 11.48 -7.58
C PRO A 143 -21.41 12.89 -8.07
N ASP A 144 -22.35 13.53 -7.38
CA ASP A 144 -22.82 14.88 -7.76
C ASP A 144 -21.71 15.93 -7.62
N THR A 145 -20.85 15.80 -6.63
CA THR A 145 -19.71 16.72 -6.45
C THR A 145 -18.66 16.51 -7.53
N ILE A 146 -18.52 15.28 -8.04
CA ILE A 146 -17.63 14.95 -9.16
C ILE A 146 -18.20 15.51 -10.46
N ALA A 147 -19.51 15.40 -10.68
CA ALA A 147 -20.18 15.99 -11.83
C ALA A 147 -20.04 17.51 -11.82
N ALA A 148 -20.22 18.15 -10.65
CA ALA A 148 -20.03 19.60 -10.48
C ALA A 148 -18.58 20.02 -10.76
N CYS A 149 -17.58 19.25 -10.27
CA CYS A 149 -16.17 19.46 -10.57
C CYS A 149 -15.89 19.35 -12.08
N SER A 150 -16.41 18.31 -12.72
CA SER A 150 -16.31 18.11 -14.17
C SER A 150 -16.84 19.30 -14.96
N ALA A 151 -18.03 19.80 -14.59
CA ALA A 151 -18.62 20.97 -15.22
C ALA A 151 -17.79 22.25 -14.98
N HIS A 152 -17.25 22.42 -13.78
CA HIS A 152 -16.38 23.55 -13.43
C HIS A 152 -15.09 23.58 -14.27
N LEU A 153 -14.42 22.45 -14.42
CA LEU A 153 -13.17 22.33 -15.18
C LEU A 153 -13.40 22.37 -16.70
N GLY A 154 -14.55 21.90 -17.16
CA GLY A 154 -14.91 21.87 -18.56
C GLY A 154 -13.88 21.16 -19.43
N SER A 155 -13.65 21.69 -20.63
CA SER A 155 -12.68 21.11 -21.58
C SER A 155 -11.23 21.17 -21.13
N ARG A 156 -10.91 22.00 -20.13
CA ARG A 156 -9.55 22.14 -19.57
C ARG A 156 -9.06 20.83 -18.93
N ALA A 157 -9.99 20.08 -18.27
CA ALA A 157 -9.64 18.82 -17.60
C ALA A 157 -8.96 17.79 -18.51
N ARG A 158 -9.21 17.82 -19.82
CA ARG A 158 -8.66 16.85 -20.80
C ARG A 158 -7.15 16.98 -21.05
N PHE A 159 -6.53 18.05 -20.58
CA PHE A 159 -5.09 18.28 -20.76
C PHE A 159 -4.24 17.85 -19.55
N PHE A 160 -4.86 17.29 -18.51
CA PHE A 160 -4.18 16.80 -17.32
C PHE A 160 -4.13 15.28 -17.33
N THR A 161 -3.28 14.77 -18.21
CA THR A 161 -3.09 13.35 -18.52
C THR A 161 -1.60 13.00 -18.59
N ALA A 162 -1.26 11.72 -18.50
CA ALA A 162 0.14 11.28 -18.47
C ALA A 162 0.92 11.66 -19.74
N ASP A 163 0.28 11.66 -20.91
CA ASP A 163 0.94 12.07 -22.15
C ASP A 163 1.39 13.53 -22.12
N GLN A 164 0.56 14.42 -21.62
CA GLN A 164 0.90 15.83 -21.47
C GLN A 164 1.96 16.05 -20.38
N ALA A 165 1.84 15.34 -19.25
CA ALA A 165 2.78 15.44 -18.13
C ALA A 165 4.21 14.99 -18.49
N VAL A 166 4.37 13.99 -19.35
CA VAL A 166 5.72 13.55 -19.73
C VAL A 166 6.40 14.51 -20.70
N HIS A 167 5.62 15.27 -21.47
CA HIS A 167 6.17 16.41 -22.23
C HIS A 167 6.70 17.51 -21.30
N ASP A 168 6.02 17.77 -20.18
CA ASP A 168 6.52 18.70 -19.15
C ASP A 168 7.82 18.21 -18.53
N MET A 169 7.86 16.93 -18.14
CA MET A 169 9.07 16.31 -17.58
C MET A 169 10.25 16.43 -18.53
N GLU A 170 10.03 16.20 -19.81
CA GLU A 170 11.05 16.35 -20.85
C GLU A 170 11.46 17.82 -21.04
N ALA A 171 10.54 18.77 -21.00
CA ALA A 171 10.84 20.18 -21.09
C ALA A 171 11.70 20.65 -19.91
N VAL A 172 11.37 20.23 -18.68
CA VAL A 172 12.18 20.52 -17.48
C VAL A 172 13.58 19.89 -17.60
N ARG A 173 13.67 18.62 -18.01
CA ARG A 173 14.95 17.95 -18.24
C ARG A 173 15.85 18.75 -19.20
N ARG A 174 15.29 19.20 -20.32
CA ARG A 174 16.02 20.00 -21.32
C ARG A 174 16.40 21.37 -20.79
N ALA A 175 15.51 22.04 -20.09
CA ALA A 175 15.80 23.35 -19.48
C ALA A 175 16.94 23.29 -18.43
N LEU A 176 17.10 22.14 -17.77
CA LEU A 176 18.21 21.87 -16.86
C LEU A 176 19.50 21.40 -17.56
N GLY A 177 19.46 21.20 -18.89
CA GLY A 177 20.62 20.68 -19.64
C GLY A 177 20.98 19.22 -19.27
N ALA A 178 20.06 18.48 -18.65
CA ALA A 178 20.30 17.11 -18.26
C ALA A 178 20.30 16.17 -19.49
N GLY A 179 21.23 15.22 -19.51
CA GLY A 179 21.27 14.14 -20.50
C GLY A 179 20.09 13.17 -20.38
N PRO A 180 20.08 12.06 -21.14
CA PRO A 180 19.06 11.03 -20.98
C PRO A 180 19.00 10.53 -19.54
N VAL A 181 17.76 10.28 -19.03
CA VAL A 181 17.53 9.96 -17.62
C VAL A 181 17.37 8.46 -17.38
N THR A 182 17.71 8.02 -16.18
CA THR A 182 17.17 6.78 -15.62
C THR A 182 15.84 7.11 -14.97
N PHE A 183 14.73 6.57 -15.50
CA PHE A 183 13.41 6.82 -14.91
C PHE A 183 13.17 5.84 -13.76
N TYR A 184 13.01 6.34 -12.53
CA TYR A 184 12.53 5.57 -11.39
C TYR A 184 11.04 5.84 -11.19
N GLY A 185 10.19 4.89 -11.60
CA GLY A 185 8.75 4.93 -11.40
C GLY A 185 8.32 3.97 -10.30
N ASN A 186 7.51 4.44 -9.35
CA ASN A 186 6.85 3.60 -8.36
C ASN A 186 5.33 3.65 -8.57
N SER A 187 4.64 2.51 -8.54
CA SER A 187 3.18 2.44 -8.67
C SER A 187 2.67 3.20 -9.93
N TYR A 188 1.82 4.21 -9.78
CA TYR A 188 1.37 5.03 -10.92
C TYR A 188 2.52 5.75 -11.62
N GLY A 189 3.64 6.00 -10.95
CA GLY A 189 4.86 6.54 -11.56
C GLY A 189 5.42 5.68 -12.69
N THR A 190 5.11 4.39 -12.69
CA THR A 190 5.45 3.48 -13.79
C THR A 190 4.62 3.75 -15.06
N ALA A 191 3.41 4.32 -14.92
CA ALA A 191 2.62 4.79 -16.06
C ALA A 191 3.28 6.00 -16.72
N PHE A 192 3.78 6.96 -15.93
CA PHE A 192 4.57 8.07 -16.46
C PHE A 192 5.84 7.57 -17.16
N ALA A 193 6.55 6.60 -16.59
CA ALA A 193 7.74 6.03 -17.23
C ALA A 193 7.43 5.40 -18.61
N GLN A 194 6.34 4.67 -18.73
CA GLN A 194 5.88 4.09 -20.00
C GLN A 194 5.47 5.17 -20.99
N ALA A 195 4.73 6.19 -20.55
CA ALA A 195 4.33 7.31 -21.38
C ALA A 195 5.55 8.10 -21.88
N TYR A 196 6.55 8.29 -21.01
CA TYR A 196 7.81 8.94 -21.35
C TYR A 196 8.62 8.15 -22.36
N ALA A 197 8.79 6.85 -22.13
CA ALA A 197 9.49 5.95 -23.06
C ALA A 197 8.88 5.95 -24.48
N ALA A 198 7.55 6.03 -24.57
CA ALA A 198 6.84 6.03 -25.85
C ALA A 198 6.94 7.37 -26.61
N ARG A 199 7.15 8.49 -25.91
CA ARG A 199 7.12 9.85 -26.49
C ARG A 199 8.49 10.53 -26.57
N HIS A 200 9.37 10.15 -25.66
CA HIS A 200 10.73 10.71 -25.55
C HIS A 200 11.77 9.58 -25.42
N PRO A 201 11.79 8.62 -26.36
CA PRO A 201 12.73 7.50 -26.32
C PRO A 201 14.19 7.92 -26.24
N GLU A 202 14.55 9.04 -26.87
CA GLU A 202 15.89 9.61 -26.86
C GLU A 202 16.28 10.24 -25.50
N GLY A 203 15.29 10.61 -24.70
CA GLY A 203 15.48 11.15 -23.35
C GLY A 203 15.61 10.08 -22.27
N LEU A 204 15.44 8.79 -22.60
CA LEU A 204 15.48 7.68 -21.65
C LEU A 204 16.76 6.87 -21.81
N ALA A 205 17.53 6.74 -20.74
CA ALA A 205 18.72 5.88 -20.68
C ALA A 205 18.44 4.51 -20.06
N ALA A 206 17.50 4.41 -19.15
CA ALA A 206 17.05 3.18 -18.50
C ALA A 206 15.76 3.44 -17.71
N ALA A 207 15.04 2.37 -17.30
CA ALA A 207 13.89 2.50 -16.41
C ALA A 207 13.92 1.45 -15.30
N PHE A 208 13.64 1.89 -14.07
CA PHE A 208 13.36 1.02 -12.93
C PHE A 208 11.90 1.20 -12.51
N LEU A 209 11.12 0.13 -12.64
CA LEU A 209 9.67 0.13 -12.50
C LEU A 209 9.27 -0.71 -11.29
N ASP A 210 9.02 -0.05 -10.17
CA ASP A 210 8.62 -0.69 -8.91
C ASP A 210 7.09 -0.78 -8.81
N SER A 211 6.57 -1.97 -8.60
CA SER A 211 5.12 -2.21 -8.49
C SER A 211 4.36 -1.69 -9.71
N THR A 212 4.68 -2.26 -10.83
CA THR A 212 4.34 -1.76 -12.15
C THR A 212 2.86 -1.89 -12.50
N MET A 213 2.26 -0.80 -12.99
CA MET A 213 0.95 -0.81 -13.63
C MET A 213 1.07 -1.13 -15.12
N VAL A 214 0.16 -1.94 -15.63
CA VAL A 214 -0.06 -2.08 -17.08
C VAL A 214 -1.15 -1.12 -17.48
N THR A 215 -0.76 -0.08 -18.19
CA THR A 215 -1.64 1.04 -18.50
C THR A 215 -2.53 0.79 -19.72
N SER A 216 -2.21 -0.25 -20.52
CA SER A 216 -2.98 -0.57 -21.73
C SER A 216 -4.21 -1.46 -21.46
N ALA A 217 -4.29 -2.08 -20.28
CA ALA A 217 -5.24 -3.18 -20.09
C ALA A 217 -6.39 -2.84 -19.15
N ASP A 218 -6.29 -1.77 -18.31
CA ASP A 218 -7.27 -1.71 -17.25
C ASP A 218 -7.69 -0.30 -16.86
N GLY A 219 -8.99 -0.12 -16.92
CA GLY A 219 -9.64 0.93 -16.18
C GLY A 219 -9.41 0.75 -14.71
N TYR A 220 -9.39 1.85 -14.04
CA TYR A 220 -9.14 2.00 -12.63
C TYR A 220 -9.76 0.88 -11.78
N ALA A 221 -8.94 0.17 -11.07
CA ALA A 221 -9.28 -0.83 -10.05
C ALA A 221 -9.96 -2.13 -10.53
N LEU A 222 -10.21 -2.36 -11.81
CA LEU A 222 -10.77 -3.64 -12.27
C LEU A 222 -9.78 -4.80 -12.10
N TRP A 223 -8.53 -4.56 -12.50
CA TRP A 223 -7.49 -5.57 -12.42
C TRP A 223 -7.16 -5.99 -10.97
N PRO A 224 -6.92 -5.05 -10.04
CA PRO A 224 -6.76 -5.41 -8.63
C PRO A 224 -7.95 -6.19 -8.07
N MET A 225 -9.17 -5.85 -8.45
CA MET A 225 -10.37 -6.56 -7.99
C MET A 225 -10.42 -8.00 -8.50
N ARG A 226 -10.10 -8.23 -9.77
CA ARG A 226 -10.10 -9.58 -10.37
C ARG A 226 -9.00 -10.48 -9.79
N SER A 227 -7.85 -9.91 -9.46
CA SER A 227 -6.71 -10.68 -8.95
C SER A 227 -6.83 -11.09 -7.48
N ARG A 228 -7.66 -10.42 -6.68
CA ARG A 228 -7.76 -10.68 -5.23
C ARG A 228 -8.15 -12.11 -4.84
N PRO A 229 -9.15 -12.75 -5.47
CA PRO A 229 -9.44 -14.16 -5.18
C PRO A 229 -8.25 -15.08 -5.48
N ASP A 230 -7.47 -14.78 -6.51
CA ASP A 230 -6.27 -15.53 -6.86
C ASP A 230 -5.17 -15.34 -5.82
N LEU A 231 -5.00 -14.13 -5.33
CA LEU A 231 -4.04 -13.83 -4.28
C LEU A 231 -4.40 -14.47 -2.94
N LEU A 232 -5.69 -14.56 -2.58
CA LEU A 232 -6.13 -15.34 -1.41
C LEU A 232 -5.70 -16.81 -1.52
N GLY A 233 -5.85 -17.41 -2.70
CA GLY A 233 -5.37 -18.76 -3.00
C GLY A 233 -3.84 -18.85 -2.88
N LEU A 234 -3.11 -17.94 -3.52
CA LEU A 234 -1.65 -17.91 -3.53
C LEU A 234 -1.08 -17.79 -2.10
N VAL A 235 -1.64 -16.91 -1.27
CA VAL A 235 -1.23 -16.77 0.13
C VAL A 235 -1.40 -18.09 0.89
N CYS A 236 -2.50 -18.78 0.67
CA CYS A 236 -2.73 -20.09 1.28
C CYS A 236 -1.76 -21.14 0.76
N ASP A 237 -1.53 -21.18 -0.55
CA ASP A 237 -0.59 -22.13 -1.19
C ASP A 237 0.85 -21.98 -0.70
N ARG A 238 1.24 -20.81 -0.25
CA ARG A 238 2.56 -20.51 0.33
C ARG A 238 2.72 -20.96 1.78
N SER A 239 1.64 -21.39 2.45
CA SER A 239 1.65 -21.83 3.86
C SER A 239 1.14 -23.25 4.02
N ARG A 240 1.96 -24.13 4.61
CA ARG A 240 1.54 -25.51 4.93
C ARG A 240 0.34 -25.52 5.87
N ALA A 241 0.32 -24.64 6.86
CA ALA A 241 -0.76 -24.55 7.84
C ALA A 241 -2.09 -24.15 7.17
N CYS A 242 -2.06 -23.18 6.25
CA CYS A 242 -3.25 -22.75 5.51
C CYS A 242 -3.74 -23.83 4.53
N ARG A 243 -2.83 -24.51 3.83
CA ARG A 243 -3.21 -25.66 2.96
C ARG A 243 -3.88 -26.80 3.70
N ALA A 244 -3.67 -26.92 5.01
CA ALA A 244 -4.32 -27.91 5.85
C ALA A 244 -5.76 -27.53 6.25
N LEU A 245 -6.21 -26.30 5.96
CA LEU A 245 -7.60 -25.88 6.17
C LEU A 245 -8.53 -26.66 5.23
N PRO A 246 -9.78 -26.94 5.66
CA PRO A 246 -10.72 -27.64 4.81
C PRO A 246 -11.16 -26.79 3.62
N GLY A 247 -11.11 -27.37 2.43
CA GLY A 247 -11.58 -26.76 1.20
C GLY A 247 -10.57 -25.87 0.50
N ASP A 248 -11.01 -25.26 -0.58
CA ASP A 248 -10.25 -24.31 -1.38
C ASP A 248 -10.46 -22.89 -0.86
N ALA A 249 -9.40 -22.10 -0.72
CA ALA A 249 -9.44 -20.76 -0.13
C ALA A 249 -10.45 -19.82 -0.83
N ARG A 250 -10.48 -19.81 -2.16
CA ARG A 250 -11.39 -18.96 -2.95
C ARG A 250 -12.84 -19.36 -2.72
N ARG A 251 -13.13 -20.66 -2.77
CA ARG A 251 -14.50 -21.18 -2.53
C ARG A 251 -14.94 -20.95 -1.11
N THR A 252 -14.05 -21.13 -0.14
CA THR A 252 -14.33 -20.85 1.28
C THR A 252 -14.68 -19.38 1.48
N TYR A 253 -13.92 -18.48 0.89
CA TYR A 253 -14.19 -17.06 0.97
C TYR A 253 -15.49 -16.66 0.26
N ALA A 254 -15.78 -17.23 -0.92
CA ALA A 254 -17.05 -17.01 -1.61
C ALA A 254 -18.27 -17.49 -0.79
N ARG A 255 -18.14 -18.63 -0.10
CA ARG A 255 -19.18 -19.12 0.84
C ARG A 255 -19.35 -18.19 2.04
N LEU A 256 -18.26 -17.62 2.56
CA LEU A 256 -18.33 -16.62 3.63
C LEU A 256 -19.13 -15.38 3.19
N VAL A 257 -18.82 -14.84 2.00
CA VAL A 257 -19.55 -13.69 1.44
C VAL A 257 -21.04 -14.02 1.27
N ALA A 258 -21.38 -15.19 0.71
CA ALA A 258 -22.76 -15.64 0.58
C ALA A 258 -23.45 -15.78 1.95
N ARG A 259 -22.77 -16.36 2.94
CA ARG A 259 -23.28 -16.53 4.29
C ARG A 259 -23.61 -15.20 4.97
N LEU A 260 -22.70 -14.20 4.85
CA LEU A 260 -22.90 -12.87 5.43
C LEU A 260 -23.95 -12.04 4.69
N ARG A 261 -24.20 -12.33 3.40
CA ARG A 261 -25.30 -11.73 2.67
C ARG A 261 -26.66 -12.23 3.15
N GLU A 262 -26.77 -13.53 3.38
CA GLU A 262 -27.99 -14.17 3.87
C GLU A 262 -28.26 -13.92 5.36
N HIS A 263 -27.19 -13.86 6.15
CA HIS A 263 -27.22 -13.68 7.60
C HIS A 263 -26.19 -12.61 8.00
N PRO A 264 -26.55 -11.33 7.93
CA PRO A 264 -25.64 -10.23 8.24
C PRO A 264 -25.10 -10.28 9.67
N ASP A 265 -23.79 -10.08 9.81
CA ASP A 265 -23.14 -9.88 11.09
C ASP A 265 -22.81 -8.38 11.24
N PRO A 266 -23.41 -7.66 12.22
CA PRO A 266 -23.17 -6.23 12.40
C PRO A 266 -21.70 -5.86 12.65
N GLU A 267 -20.91 -6.79 13.22
CA GLU A 267 -19.48 -6.59 13.45
C GLU A 267 -18.64 -6.86 12.20
N VAL A 268 -19.20 -7.51 11.19
CA VAL A 268 -18.50 -7.87 9.94
C VAL A 268 -19.35 -7.49 8.73
N PRO A 269 -19.59 -6.21 8.47
CA PRO A 269 -20.33 -5.81 7.28
C PRO A 269 -19.55 -6.19 6.01
N LEU A 270 -20.26 -6.54 4.93
CA LEU A 270 -19.64 -7.01 3.68
C LEU A 270 -18.62 -6.02 3.12
N ILE A 271 -18.85 -4.72 3.29
CA ILE A 271 -17.89 -3.69 2.89
C ILE A 271 -16.54 -3.79 3.65
N ALA A 272 -16.57 -4.20 4.93
CA ALA A 272 -15.34 -4.43 5.69
C ALA A 272 -14.57 -5.65 5.17
N LEU A 273 -15.25 -6.72 4.77
CA LEU A 273 -14.62 -7.88 4.15
C LEU A 273 -13.83 -7.52 2.89
N ARG A 274 -14.33 -6.58 2.11
CA ARG A 274 -13.66 -6.07 0.92
C ARG A 274 -12.26 -5.50 1.24
N SER A 275 -12.08 -4.96 2.42
CA SER A 275 -10.79 -4.47 2.90
C SER A 275 -9.93 -5.58 3.52
N VAL A 276 -10.55 -6.55 4.21
CA VAL A 276 -9.84 -7.72 4.79
C VAL A 276 -9.18 -8.60 3.72
N GLU A 277 -9.76 -8.69 2.52
CA GLU A 277 -9.17 -9.47 1.43
C GLU A 277 -7.90 -8.83 0.81
N ARG A 278 -7.48 -7.65 1.28
CA ARG A 278 -6.23 -7.02 0.86
C ARG A 278 -5.03 -7.74 1.45
N VAL A 279 -4.61 -8.81 0.81
CA VAL A 279 -3.47 -9.61 1.28
C VAL A 279 -2.12 -8.90 1.22
N ASN A 280 -2.04 -7.72 0.60
CA ASN A 280 -0.88 -6.83 0.69
C ASN A 280 -0.69 -6.24 2.11
N GLU A 281 -1.73 -6.30 2.95
CA GLU A 281 -1.61 -5.98 4.36
C GLU A 281 -1.24 -7.27 5.12
N PRO A 282 -0.05 -7.36 5.74
CA PRO A 282 0.42 -8.62 6.34
C PRO A 282 -0.55 -9.26 7.31
N VAL A 283 -1.23 -8.45 8.13
CA VAL A 283 -2.22 -8.96 9.09
C VAL A 283 -3.36 -9.66 8.40
N PHE A 284 -3.92 -9.07 7.35
CA PHE A 284 -5.06 -9.62 6.64
C PHE A 284 -4.65 -10.85 5.82
N GLY A 285 -3.55 -10.76 5.06
CA GLY A 285 -3.04 -11.89 4.30
C GLY A 285 -2.72 -13.11 5.16
N ARG A 286 -2.21 -12.88 6.39
CA ARG A 286 -1.92 -13.94 7.34
C ARG A 286 -3.17 -14.64 7.88
N GLU A 287 -4.26 -13.91 8.12
CA GLU A 287 -5.39 -14.41 8.92
C GLU A 287 -6.66 -14.70 8.13
N VAL A 288 -6.90 -14.03 7.00
CA VAL A 288 -8.19 -14.03 6.31
C VAL A 288 -8.72 -15.42 5.96
N ASN A 289 -7.88 -16.31 5.46
CA ASN A 289 -8.30 -17.66 5.07
C ASN A 289 -8.72 -18.51 6.29
N ALA A 290 -7.93 -18.43 7.36
CA ALA A 290 -8.24 -19.11 8.62
C ALA A 290 -9.47 -18.52 9.29
N ALA A 291 -9.62 -17.19 9.28
CA ALA A 291 -10.77 -16.49 9.84
C ALA A 291 -12.07 -16.80 9.08
N ALA A 292 -12.02 -16.86 7.75
CA ALA A 292 -13.15 -17.28 6.92
C ALA A 292 -13.59 -18.71 7.23
N THR A 293 -12.63 -19.62 7.37
CA THR A 293 -12.88 -21.02 7.73
C THR A 293 -13.49 -21.15 9.13
N ALA A 294 -12.93 -20.42 10.12
CA ALA A 294 -13.43 -20.42 11.49
C ALA A 294 -14.86 -19.89 11.58
N TYR A 295 -15.15 -18.77 10.90
CA TYR A 295 -16.49 -18.18 10.86
C TYR A 295 -17.55 -19.16 10.32
N LEU A 296 -17.24 -19.83 9.22
CA LEU A 296 -18.12 -20.84 8.63
C LEU A 296 -18.30 -22.08 9.52
N ALA A 297 -17.35 -22.34 10.40
CA ALA A 297 -17.41 -23.42 11.41
C ALA A 297 -18.10 -22.99 12.72
N GLY A 298 -18.58 -21.73 12.83
CA GLY A 298 -19.28 -21.22 14.00
C GLY A 298 -18.41 -20.45 15.01
N ASP A 299 -17.15 -20.15 14.66
CA ASP A 299 -16.24 -19.31 15.46
C ASP A 299 -16.04 -17.94 14.76
N PRO A 300 -16.84 -16.92 15.11
CA PRO A 300 -16.80 -15.61 14.44
C PRO A 300 -15.62 -14.72 14.88
N GLU A 301 -15.02 -14.98 16.04
CA GLU A 301 -14.07 -14.05 16.67
C GLU A 301 -12.84 -13.70 15.82
N PRO A 302 -12.19 -14.64 15.09
CA PRO A 302 -11.07 -14.27 14.25
C PRO A 302 -11.45 -13.24 13.17
N LEU A 303 -12.61 -13.39 12.55
CA LEU A 303 -13.07 -12.47 11.51
C LEU A 303 -13.53 -11.12 12.08
N ARG A 304 -14.23 -11.13 13.21
CA ARG A 304 -14.63 -9.93 13.93
C ARG A 304 -13.41 -9.13 14.41
N ARG A 305 -12.34 -9.82 14.87
CA ARG A 305 -11.08 -9.15 15.22
C ARG A 305 -10.49 -8.39 14.03
N LEU A 306 -10.46 -8.99 12.84
CA LEU A 306 -9.98 -8.32 11.63
C LEU A 306 -10.85 -7.09 11.28
N ALA A 307 -12.17 -7.22 11.39
CA ALA A 307 -13.09 -6.10 11.14
C ALA A 307 -12.90 -4.96 12.15
N ARG A 308 -12.70 -5.26 13.44
CA ARG A 308 -12.41 -4.27 14.48
C ARG A 308 -11.10 -3.51 14.23
N VAL A 309 -10.06 -4.20 13.75
CA VAL A 309 -8.80 -3.57 13.35
C VAL A 309 -9.02 -2.58 12.22
N LEU A 310 -9.86 -2.91 11.23
CA LEU A 310 -10.21 -2.00 10.14
C LEU A 310 -11.00 -0.78 10.64
N ALA A 311 -11.98 -0.99 11.53
CA ALA A 311 -12.81 0.08 12.07
C ALA A 311 -11.98 1.08 12.91
N GLY A 312 -10.93 0.62 13.58
CA GLY A 312 -10.01 1.45 14.36
C GLY A 312 -8.93 2.16 13.52
N ALA A 313 -8.85 1.86 12.23
CA ALA A 313 -7.86 2.49 11.36
C ALA A 313 -8.24 3.92 11.02
N PRO A 314 -7.27 4.87 11.05
CA PRO A 314 -7.51 6.20 10.53
C PRO A 314 -7.87 6.12 9.03
N SER A 315 -9.02 6.66 8.66
CA SER A 315 -9.38 6.82 7.25
C SER A 315 -8.68 8.05 6.69
N GLN A 316 -8.10 7.94 5.49
CA GLN A 316 -7.68 9.15 4.78
C GLN A 316 -8.93 9.90 4.28
N PRO A 317 -8.99 11.21 4.47
CA PRO A 317 -10.05 11.99 3.86
C PRO A 317 -9.95 11.85 2.33
N VAL A 318 -11.05 11.48 1.71
CA VAL A 318 -11.22 11.47 0.24
C VAL A 318 -12.03 12.69 -0.20
N GLU A 319 -11.86 13.78 0.56
CA GLU A 319 -12.50 15.06 0.38
C GLU A 319 -11.43 16.14 0.28
N GLY A 320 -11.61 17.08 -0.63
CA GLY A 320 -10.70 18.19 -0.84
C GLY A 320 -10.67 18.62 -2.31
N ALA A 321 -10.47 19.91 -2.51
CA ALA A 321 -10.44 20.49 -3.87
C ALA A 321 -9.31 19.90 -4.73
N GLU A 322 -8.22 19.50 -4.11
CA GLU A 322 -6.99 18.96 -4.72
C GLU A 322 -7.19 17.58 -5.35
N TRP A 323 -8.23 16.84 -4.98
CA TRP A 323 -8.54 15.54 -5.60
C TRP A 323 -8.95 15.65 -7.07
N ALA A 324 -9.22 16.86 -7.57
CA ALA A 324 -9.53 17.08 -8.98
C ALA A 324 -8.37 16.65 -9.91
N GLY A 325 -7.12 16.95 -9.53
CA GLY A 325 -5.95 16.49 -10.26
C GLY A 325 -5.83 14.96 -10.31
N TYR A 326 -6.07 14.29 -9.17
CA TYR A 326 -6.12 12.83 -9.10
C TYR A 326 -7.17 12.24 -10.06
N LEU A 327 -8.40 12.80 -10.07
CA LEU A 327 -9.46 12.37 -10.98
C LEU A 327 -9.07 12.56 -12.45
N ALA A 328 -8.43 13.68 -12.78
CA ALA A 328 -8.03 13.95 -14.15
C ALA A 328 -7.13 12.84 -14.73
N TYR A 329 -6.11 12.42 -13.98
CA TYR A 329 -5.26 11.31 -14.40
C TYR A 329 -6.00 9.98 -14.44
N ARG A 330 -6.72 9.64 -13.37
CA ARG A 330 -7.41 8.35 -13.28
C ARG A 330 -8.47 8.18 -14.35
N CYS A 331 -9.23 9.23 -14.65
CA CYS A 331 -10.26 9.20 -15.67
C CYS A 331 -9.72 9.54 -17.06
N GLY A 332 -8.60 10.25 -17.15
CA GLY A 332 -7.93 10.56 -18.41
C GLY A 332 -7.18 9.37 -19.01
N ASP A 333 -6.37 8.70 -18.20
CA ASP A 333 -5.44 7.68 -18.68
C ASP A 333 -6.03 6.27 -18.70
N GLY A 334 -7.08 5.99 -17.91
CA GLY A 334 -7.66 4.66 -17.76
C GLY A 334 -8.48 4.18 -18.93
N SER A 335 -8.60 2.86 -19.08
CA SER A 335 -9.59 2.20 -19.93
C SER A 335 -10.81 1.85 -19.10
N PHE A 336 -12.00 2.02 -19.64
CA PHE A 336 -13.25 1.76 -18.93
C PHE A 336 -14.14 0.80 -19.72
N PRO A 337 -15.05 0.07 -19.04
CA PRO A 337 -16.00 -0.83 -19.70
C PRO A 337 -17.20 -0.08 -20.29
N PHE A 338 -17.08 1.23 -20.50
CA PHE A 338 -18.08 2.07 -21.14
C PHE A 338 -17.45 2.94 -22.24
N ASP A 339 -18.28 3.34 -23.19
CA ASP A 339 -17.87 4.28 -24.24
C ASP A 339 -17.68 5.67 -23.62
N ARG A 340 -16.47 6.20 -23.74
CA ARG A 340 -16.11 7.50 -23.18
C ARG A 340 -16.76 8.67 -23.93
N ASP A 341 -17.21 8.45 -25.17
CA ASP A 341 -17.89 9.45 -25.98
C ASP A 341 -19.42 9.48 -25.72
N ALA A 342 -19.95 8.46 -25.01
CA ALA A 342 -21.35 8.43 -24.59
C ALA A 342 -21.64 9.46 -23.49
N ASP A 343 -22.89 9.83 -23.32
CA ASP A 343 -23.31 10.67 -22.20
C ASP A 343 -23.20 9.91 -20.84
N PRO A 344 -23.20 10.63 -19.71
CA PRO A 344 -23.03 9.99 -18.40
C PRO A 344 -24.09 8.95 -18.06
N ALA A 345 -25.33 9.10 -18.51
CA ALA A 345 -26.40 8.14 -18.24
C ALA A 345 -26.17 6.84 -19.01
N GLU A 346 -25.77 6.95 -20.28
CA GLU A 346 -25.42 5.79 -21.09
C GLU A 346 -24.16 5.08 -20.58
N ARG A 347 -23.13 5.83 -20.15
CA ARG A 347 -21.93 5.25 -19.51
C ARG A 347 -22.30 4.43 -18.28
N LEU A 348 -23.19 4.96 -17.43
CA LEU A 348 -23.65 4.26 -16.24
C LEU A 348 -24.37 2.96 -16.61
N ASP A 349 -25.27 2.99 -17.58
CA ASP A 349 -26.00 1.83 -18.05
C ASP A 349 -25.06 0.78 -18.68
N GLN A 350 -24.05 1.19 -19.44
CA GLN A 350 -23.00 0.32 -19.95
C GLN A 350 -22.19 -0.33 -18.83
N LEU A 351 -21.85 0.44 -17.79
CA LEU A 351 -21.14 -0.05 -16.61
C LEU A 351 -21.97 -1.08 -15.82
N GLU A 352 -23.27 -0.84 -15.64
CA GLU A 352 -24.18 -1.79 -14.99
C GLU A 352 -24.30 -3.10 -15.77
N ARG A 353 -24.46 -3.03 -17.09
CA ARG A 353 -24.42 -4.22 -17.96
C ARG A 353 -23.11 -4.98 -17.85
N TYR A 354 -21.99 -4.27 -17.78
CA TYR A 354 -20.68 -4.89 -17.57
C TYR A 354 -20.60 -5.63 -16.22
N HIS A 355 -21.07 -5.03 -15.12
CA HIS A 355 -21.11 -5.68 -13.82
C HIS A 355 -21.95 -6.95 -13.81
N LEU A 356 -23.08 -6.95 -14.50
CA LEU A 356 -23.96 -8.12 -14.60
C LEU A 356 -23.33 -9.25 -15.44
N ARG A 357 -22.69 -8.92 -16.55
CA ARG A 357 -22.12 -9.88 -17.49
C ARG A 357 -20.78 -10.45 -17.02
N GLU A 358 -19.84 -9.59 -16.67
CA GLU A 358 -18.45 -9.96 -16.36
C GLU A 358 -18.23 -10.28 -14.88
N ARG A 359 -19.11 -9.81 -14.02
CA ARG A 359 -19.05 -10.00 -12.57
C ARG A 359 -17.65 -9.71 -11.98
N PRO A 360 -17.05 -8.55 -12.28
CA PRO A 360 -15.65 -8.25 -11.91
C PRO A 360 -15.43 -8.17 -10.39
N LEU A 361 -16.51 -8.02 -9.62
CA LEU A 361 -16.48 -7.93 -8.17
C LEU A 361 -16.70 -9.29 -7.47
N ALA A 362 -16.87 -10.38 -8.22
CA ALA A 362 -17.12 -11.69 -7.60
C ALA A 362 -16.07 -12.01 -6.50
N PRO A 363 -16.50 -12.58 -5.36
CA PRO A 363 -17.82 -13.12 -5.05
C PRO A 363 -18.88 -12.08 -4.61
N TYR A 364 -18.56 -10.80 -4.59
CA TYR A 364 -19.49 -9.73 -4.24
C TYR A 364 -20.37 -9.31 -5.41
N THR A 365 -21.45 -8.62 -5.07
CA THR A 365 -22.25 -7.81 -5.99
C THR A 365 -22.02 -6.32 -5.71
N PRO A 366 -22.36 -5.40 -6.61
CA PRO A 366 -22.33 -3.97 -6.30
C PRO A 366 -23.15 -3.59 -5.06
N ALA A 367 -24.29 -4.27 -4.85
CA ALA A 367 -25.17 -4.05 -3.69
C ALA A 367 -24.51 -4.43 -2.35
N ASP A 368 -23.66 -5.45 -2.31
CA ASP A 368 -22.96 -5.89 -1.10
C ASP A 368 -21.92 -4.86 -0.62
N LEU A 369 -21.38 -4.09 -1.54
CA LEU A 369 -20.27 -3.18 -1.30
C LEU A 369 -20.72 -1.71 -1.17
N GLY A 370 -22.00 -1.46 -1.37
CA GLY A 370 -22.54 -0.10 -1.36
C GLY A 370 -21.92 0.79 -2.44
N LEU A 371 -22.08 2.09 -2.28
CA LEU A 371 -21.61 3.06 -3.27
C LEU A 371 -20.07 3.16 -3.38
N ASP A 372 -19.32 2.71 -2.35
CA ASP A 372 -17.87 2.96 -2.30
C ASP A 372 -17.07 2.21 -3.35
N VAL A 373 -17.42 1.00 -3.69
CA VAL A 373 -16.72 0.23 -4.73
C VAL A 373 -17.22 0.57 -6.12
N ARG A 374 -18.51 0.84 -6.28
CA ARG A 374 -19.05 1.38 -7.51
C ARG A 374 -18.38 2.71 -7.86
N LYS A 375 -18.08 3.53 -6.86
CA LYS A 375 -17.43 4.83 -7.03
C LYS A 375 -16.06 4.75 -7.67
N SER A 376 -15.29 3.69 -7.53
CA SER A 376 -14.00 3.58 -8.20
C SER A 376 -14.11 3.49 -9.74
N LEU A 377 -15.28 3.13 -10.28
CA LEU A 377 -15.58 3.23 -11.72
C LEU A 377 -16.55 4.37 -12.00
N GLU A 378 -17.52 4.62 -11.12
CA GLU A 378 -18.56 5.63 -11.28
C GLU A 378 -18.04 7.06 -11.27
N PHE A 379 -16.97 7.38 -10.53
CA PHE A 379 -16.49 8.75 -10.55
C PHE A 379 -15.95 9.18 -11.92
N CYS A 380 -15.53 8.24 -12.77
CA CYS A 380 -15.16 8.55 -14.15
C CYS A 380 -16.35 8.62 -15.10
N VAL A 381 -17.53 8.13 -14.73
CA VAL A 381 -18.76 8.24 -15.55
C VAL A 381 -19.08 9.70 -15.83
N ASN A 382 -18.99 10.57 -14.82
CA ASN A 382 -19.27 12.00 -14.93
C ASN A 382 -18.04 12.84 -15.33
N TRP A 383 -16.88 12.23 -15.56
CA TRP A 383 -15.68 12.98 -15.95
C TRP A 383 -15.72 13.35 -17.43
N PRO A 384 -15.25 14.56 -17.84
CA PRO A 384 -15.22 14.94 -19.25
C PRO A 384 -14.40 13.98 -20.06
N THR A 385 -14.83 13.70 -21.28
CA THR A 385 -14.04 12.87 -22.19
C THR A 385 -12.73 13.57 -22.53
N PRO A 386 -11.57 13.01 -22.16
CA PRO A 386 -10.32 13.59 -22.57
C PRO A 386 -10.08 13.32 -24.05
N ARG A 387 -9.21 14.12 -24.66
CA ARG A 387 -8.60 13.73 -25.93
C ARG A 387 -7.95 12.37 -25.74
N ARG A 388 -8.21 11.41 -26.65
CA ARG A 388 -7.63 10.07 -26.56
C ARG A 388 -6.13 10.13 -26.78
N SER A 389 -5.39 10.06 -25.71
CA SER A 389 -3.95 9.94 -25.73
C SER A 389 -3.54 8.92 -24.66
N PRO A 390 -3.62 7.61 -24.97
CA PRO A 390 -3.34 6.57 -24.01
C PRO A 390 -1.89 6.67 -23.53
N VAL A 391 -1.66 6.28 -22.28
CA VAL A 391 -0.32 6.26 -21.65
C VAL A 391 0.69 5.57 -22.57
N LEU A 392 0.32 4.40 -23.08
CA LEU A 392 1.08 3.68 -24.09
C LEU A 392 0.25 3.62 -25.39
N PRO A 393 0.59 4.42 -26.42
CA PRO A 393 -0.12 4.40 -27.68
C PRO A 393 -0.03 3.02 -28.35
N PRO A 394 -1.11 2.54 -29.01
CA PRO A 394 -1.05 1.30 -29.78
C PRO A 394 0.06 1.36 -30.83
N GLY A 395 0.90 0.33 -30.85
CA GLY A 395 2.01 0.25 -31.83
C GLY A 395 3.19 1.18 -31.53
N ALA A 396 3.25 1.82 -30.38
CA ALA A 396 4.41 2.61 -29.98
C ALA A 396 5.67 1.72 -29.93
N ALA A 397 6.71 2.15 -30.63
CA ALA A 397 8.03 1.54 -30.51
C ALA A 397 8.67 2.02 -29.19
N LEU A 398 8.93 1.13 -28.28
CA LEU A 398 9.65 1.44 -27.05
C LEU A 398 11.17 1.35 -27.29
N PRO A 399 11.98 2.18 -26.61
CA PRO A 399 13.42 2.18 -26.82
C PRO A 399 14.07 0.88 -26.31
N ASP A 400 15.14 0.49 -26.97
CA ASP A 400 15.99 -0.63 -26.56
C ASP A 400 16.96 -0.15 -25.49
N VAL A 401 16.45 0.01 -24.29
CA VAL A 401 17.21 0.44 -23.09
C VAL A 401 16.98 -0.53 -21.95
N PRO A 402 17.92 -0.68 -21.03
CA PRO A 402 17.72 -1.55 -19.86
C PRO A 402 16.49 -1.16 -19.06
N VAL A 403 15.60 -2.12 -18.80
CA VAL A 403 14.41 -1.94 -17.98
C VAL A 403 14.34 -3.03 -16.92
N MET A 404 14.32 -2.62 -15.65
CA MET A 404 14.06 -3.55 -14.53
C MET A 404 12.63 -3.33 -14.03
N VAL A 405 11.84 -4.38 -14.08
CA VAL A 405 10.48 -4.43 -13.53
C VAL A 405 10.51 -5.21 -12.23
N VAL A 406 10.05 -4.62 -11.14
CA VAL A 406 9.97 -5.28 -9.84
C VAL A 406 8.52 -5.38 -9.40
N GLY A 407 8.13 -6.56 -8.90
CA GLY A 407 6.77 -6.79 -8.42
C GLY A 407 6.72 -7.76 -7.26
N GLY A 408 5.86 -7.50 -6.29
CA GLY A 408 5.58 -8.38 -5.16
C GLY A 408 4.52 -9.41 -5.50
N ASP A 409 4.70 -10.65 -5.01
CA ASP A 409 3.73 -11.74 -5.22
C ASP A 409 2.35 -11.41 -4.62
N PHE A 410 2.32 -10.65 -3.52
CA PHE A 410 1.11 -10.30 -2.78
C PHE A 410 0.65 -8.86 -3.04
N ASP A 411 1.14 -8.23 -4.10
CA ASP A 411 0.67 -6.91 -4.50
C ASP A 411 -0.79 -6.98 -5.01
N THR A 412 -1.70 -6.30 -4.29
CA THR A 412 -3.12 -6.20 -4.65
C THR A 412 -3.47 -4.90 -5.38
N HIS A 413 -2.50 -4.00 -5.58
CA HIS A 413 -2.67 -2.76 -6.32
C HIS A 413 -2.17 -2.90 -7.76
N THR A 414 -0.97 -3.46 -7.90
CA THR A 414 -0.33 -3.73 -9.17
C THR A 414 0.24 -5.16 -9.16
N PRO A 415 -0.62 -6.18 -9.32
CA PRO A 415 -0.19 -7.57 -9.23
C PRO A 415 1.01 -7.90 -10.12
N ALA A 416 1.91 -8.78 -9.65
CA ALA A 416 3.13 -9.13 -10.37
C ALA A 416 2.88 -9.70 -11.78
N GLU A 417 1.73 -10.32 -12.00
CA GLU A 417 1.29 -10.79 -13.32
C GLU A 417 1.10 -9.64 -14.31
N VAL A 418 0.64 -8.49 -13.83
CA VAL A 418 0.52 -7.27 -14.62
C VAL A 418 1.90 -6.77 -15.04
N GLY A 419 2.88 -6.77 -14.12
CA GLY A 419 4.27 -6.43 -14.44
C GLY A 419 4.89 -7.33 -15.50
N ALA A 420 4.52 -8.62 -15.55
CA ALA A 420 5.01 -9.54 -16.58
C ALA A 420 4.61 -9.13 -18.00
N ALA A 421 3.49 -8.43 -18.17
CA ALA A 421 3.04 -7.96 -19.48
C ALA A 421 3.89 -6.81 -20.04
N LEU A 422 4.75 -6.19 -19.21
CA LEU A 422 5.71 -5.16 -19.66
C LEU A 422 6.89 -5.71 -20.48
N ARG A 423 6.88 -6.98 -20.83
CA ARG A 423 7.81 -7.52 -21.83
C ARG A 423 7.67 -6.88 -23.22
N VAL A 424 6.96 -5.76 -23.27
CA VAL A 424 6.92 -4.88 -24.42
C VAL A 424 8.22 -4.05 -24.58
N PHE A 425 8.98 -3.82 -23.48
CA PHE A 425 10.31 -3.27 -23.60
C PHE A 425 11.27 -4.34 -24.10
N PRO A 426 12.09 -4.05 -25.13
CA PRO A 426 12.99 -5.03 -25.74
C PRO A 426 13.99 -5.64 -24.73
N ASP A 427 14.53 -4.82 -23.81
CA ASP A 427 15.49 -5.25 -22.78
C ASP A 427 14.87 -5.15 -21.37
N ALA A 428 13.75 -5.83 -21.15
CA ALA A 428 13.07 -5.84 -19.85
C ALA A 428 13.35 -7.11 -19.05
N THR A 429 13.74 -6.94 -17.78
CA THR A 429 13.89 -8.03 -16.80
C THR A 429 12.86 -7.90 -15.70
N LEU A 430 12.06 -8.96 -15.48
CA LEU A 430 11.08 -9.03 -14.40
C LEU A 430 11.69 -9.69 -13.16
N VAL A 431 11.73 -8.96 -12.05
CA VAL A 431 12.13 -9.46 -10.74
C VAL A 431 10.88 -9.61 -9.86
N ARG A 432 10.54 -10.85 -9.54
CA ARG A 432 9.48 -11.15 -8.57
C ARG A 432 10.05 -11.24 -7.17
N VAL A 433 9.41 -10.57 -6.22
CA VAL A 433 9.77 -10.63 -4.80
C VAL A 433 8.76 -11.51 -4.06
N PRO A 434 9.12 -12.73 -3.69
CA PRO A 434 8.24 -13.62 -2.93
C PRO A 434 7.77 -12.97 -1.63
N PHE A 435 6.49 -13.11 -1.31
CA PHE A 435 5.80 -12.45 -0.18
C PHE A 435 5.85 -10.91 -0.20
N GLY A 436 6.43 -10.31 -1.23
CA GLY A 436 6.47 -8.86 -1.39
C GLY A 436 5.08 -8.29 -1.65
N THR A 437 4.86 -7.08 -1.19
CA THR A 437 3.62 -6.32 -1.39
C THR A 437 3.82 -5.16 -2.34
N HIS A 438 3.14 -4.05 -2.16
CA HIS A 438 3.20 -2.87 -3.03
C HIS A 438 4.34 -1.92 -2.64
N SER A 439 4.95 -1.23 -3.63
CA SER A 439 6.00 -0.22 -3.43
C SER A 439 7.22 -0.75 -2.67
N LEU A 440 7.87 -1.74 -3.25
CA LEU A 440 8.88 -2.56 -2.58
C LEU A 440 10.12 -1.78 -2.15
N ALA A 441 10.66 -0.88 -2.99
CA ALA A 441 11.79 -0.05 -2.61
C ALA A 441 11.47 0.93 -1.46
N TRP A 442 10.20 1.23 -1.26
CA TRP A 442 9.70 2.09 -0.19
C TRP A 442 9.39 1.33 1.10
N GLY A 443 9.38 0.00 1.01
CA GLY A 443 9.14 -0.89 2.14
C GLY A 443 10.28 -0.89 3.14
N GLY A 444 9.96 -1.27 4.39
CA GLY A 444 10.95 -1.55 5.43
C GLY A 444 11.49 -2.98 5.37
N GLY A 445 12.41 -3.29 6.30
CA GLY A 445 12.97 -4.63 6.47
C GLY A 445 13.91 -5.07 5.35
N GLU A 446 14.28 -6.34 5.38
CA GLU A 446 15.27 -6.92 4.45
C GLU A 446 14.80 -6.87 2.99
N ALA A 447 13.50 -7.05 2.74
CA ALA A 447 12.97 -7.01 1.38
C ALA A 447 13.10 -5.62 0.75
N GLY A 448 12.75 -4.57 1.51
CA GLY A 448 12.89 -3.19 1.03
C GLY A 448 14.36 -2.83 0.77
N GLU A 449 15.26 -3.22 1.68
CA GLU A 449 16.69 -2.98 1.49
C GLU A 449 17.27 -3.76 0.31
N CYS A 450 16.87 -5.00 0.12
CA CYS A 450 17.26 -5.80 -1.03
C CYS A 450 16.82 -5.14 -2.35
N VAL A 451 15.58 -4.64 -2.43
CA VAL A 451 15.08 -3.97 -3.64
C VAL A 451 15.78 -2.62 -3.85
N ARG A 452 16.06 -1.86 -2.79
CA ARG A 452 16.88 -0.62 -2.89
C ARG A 452 18.30 -0.93 -3.37
N ALA A 453 18.93 -1.98 -2.85
CA ALA A 453 20.25 -2.41 -3.33
C ALA A 453 20.21 -2.80 -4.81
N ALA A 454 19.14 -3.47 -5.26
CA ALA A 454 18.93 -3.79 -6.67
C ALA A 454 18.77 -2.52 -7.53
N LEU A 455 17.99 -1.55 -7.06
CA LEU A 455 17.80 -0.26 -7.71
C LEU A 455 19.14 0.49 -7.85
N ARG A 456 19.91 0.56 -6.77
CA ARG A 456 21.23 1.22 -6.75
C ARG A 456 22.20 0.58 -7.74
N SER A 457 22.32 -0.76 -7.72
CA SER A 457 23.15 -1.51 -8.67
C SER A 457 22.70 -1.30 -10.13
N PHE A 458 21.38 -1.29 -10.37
CA PHE A 458 20.84 -1.03 -11.69
C PHE A 458 21.13 0.40 -12.18
N VAL A 459 20.99 1.40 -11.31
CA VAL A 459 21.32 2.79 -11.66
C VAL A 459 22.80 2.93 -11.99
N THR A 460 23.70 2.31 -11.19
CA THR A 460 25.15 2.46 -11.34
C THR A 460 25.71 1.65 -12.51
N ASP A 461 25.36 0.36 -12.57
CA ASP A 461 26.03 -0.63 -13.44
C ASP A 461 25.14 -1.18 -14.55
N ARG A 462 23.85 -0.81 -14.59
CA ARG A 462 22.82 -1.42 -15.46
C ARG A 462 22.66 -2.94 -15.26
N ARG A 463 23.02 -3.43 -14.08
CA ARG A 463 22.95 -4.86 -13.76
C ARG A 463 21.71 -5.18 -12.96
N VAL A 464 21.06 -6.29 -13.32
CA VAL A 464 20.03 -6.91 -12.50
C VAL A 464 20.74 -7.85 -11.52
N PRO A 465 20.61 -7.65 -10.19
CA PRO A 465 21.24 -8.54 -9.22
C PRO A 465 20.78 -9.98 -9.39
N GLN A 466 21.70 -10.92 -9.31
CA GLN A 466 21.43 -12.36 -9.41
C GLN A 466 20.74 -12.94 -8.16
N GLY A 467 20.65 -12.16 -7.08
CA GLY A 467 20.00 -12.55 -5.82
C GLY A 467 18.49 -12.50 -5.88
N ARG A 468 17.83 -13.31 -5.06
CA ARG A 468 16.39 -13.22 -4.84
C ARG A 468 16.11 -12.34 -3.62
N CYS A 469 15.44 -11.22 -3.82
CA CYS A 469 14.81 -10.51 -2.71
C CYS A 469 13.63 -11.34 -2.21
N THR A 470 13.49 -11.46 -0.90
CA THR A 470 12.32 -12.09 -0.28
C THR A 470 11.79 -11.15 0.79
N ALA A 471 10.48 -10.99 0.85
CA ALA A 471 9.85 -10.22 1.91
C ALA A 471 9.85 -11.01 3.22
N GLU A 472 9.61 -10.31 4.32
CA GLU A 472 9.32 -10.93 5.61
C GLU A 472 8.22 -11.98 5.44
N ASN A 473 8.46 -13.15 6.03
CA ASN A 473 7.54 -14.25 5.93
C ASN A 473 6.38 -14.11 6.94
N TYR A 474 5.25 -13.58 6.50
CA TYR A 474 3.99 -13.65 7.24
C TYR A 474 3.10 -14.76 6.68
N ARG A 475 3.49 -16.00 6.86
CA ARG A 475 2.74 -17.14 6.37
C ARG A 475 1.32 -17.16 6.93
N ALA A 476 0.36 -17.54 6.07
CA ALA A 476 -1.03 -17.65 6.46
C ALA A 476 -1.22 -18.70 7.56
N LEU A 477 -2.10 -18.38 8.51
CA LEU A 477 -2.44 -19.26 9.61
C LEU A 477 -3.24 -20.48 9.16
N GLY A 478 -3.12 -21.57 9.92
CA GLY A 478 -4.03 -22.69 9.90
C GLY A 478 -5.23 -22.48 10.83
N ALA A 479 -5.90 -23.57 11.21
CA ALA A 479 -7.04 -23.51 12.11
C ALA A 479 -6.70 -22.88 13.46
N PHE A 480 -7.59 -22.06 13.97
CA PHE A 480 -7.49 -21.54 15.34
C PHE A 480 -7.91 -22.60 16.34
N SER A 481 -7.10 -22.81 17.37
CA SER A 481 -7.44 -23.72 18.47
C SER A 481 -8.57 -23.13 19.31
N LEU A 482 -9.59 -23.94 19.59
CA LEU A 482 -10.74 -23.57 20.43
C LEU A 482 -10.52 -23.96 21.91
N SER A 483 -9.46 -24.69 22.21
CA SER A 483 -9.07 -25.07 23.56
C SER A 483 -7.56 -25.30 23.65
N LEU A 484 -7.03 -25.27 24.89
CA LEU A 484 -5.62 -25.61 25.13
C LEU A 484 -5.31 -27.08 24.75
N ALA A 485 -6.30 -27.97 24.82
CA ALA A 485 -6.13 -29.39 24.46
C ALA A 485 -5.83 -29.58 22.97
N GLU A 486 -6.33 -28.69 22.10
CA GLU A 486 -6.11 -28.71 20.65
C GLU A 486 -4.75 -28.12 20.24
N VAL A 487 -4.08 -27.40 21.15
CA VAL A 487 -2.80 -26.80 20.86
C VAL A 487 -1.72 -27.88 20.76
N ALA A 488 -1.02 -27.93 19.61
CA ALA A 488 0.11 -28.84 19.44
C ALA A 488 1.23 -28.45 20.42
N PRO A 489 1.75 -29.39 21.22
CA PRO A 489 2.77 -29.09 22.21
C PRO A 489 4.12 -28.73 21.55
N VAL A 490 4.81 -27.72 22.08
CA VAL A 490 6.20 -27.42 21.69
C VAL A 490 7.10 -28.60 22.07
N PRO A 491 8.01 -29.07 21.20
CA PRO A 491 8.93 -30.18 21.53
C PRO A 491 10.05 -29.72 22.47
N ALA A 492 9.69 -29.23 23.67
CA ALA A 492 10.63 -28.79 24.69
C ALA A 492 10.94 -29.94 25.67
N ALA A 493 12.21 -30.34 25.77
CA ALA A 493 12.66 -31.35 26.70
C ALA A 493 12.48 -30.89 28.16
N GLY A 494 12.20 -31.79 29.07
CA GLY A 494 12.06 -31.51 30.50
C GLY A 494 10.71 -30.93 30.93
N LEU A 495 9.77 -30.65 30.01
CA LEU A 495 8.42 -30.25 30.29
C LEU A 495 7.41 -31.39 30.00
N ASP A 496 6.40 -31.54 30.84
CA ASP A 496 5.26 -32.43 30.58
C ASP A 496 4.38 -31.92 29.44
N ALA A 497 3.47 -32.74 28.93
CA ALA A 497 2.64 -32.40 27.78
C ALA A 497 1.72 -31.19 28.05
N GLY A 498 1.23 -31.01 29.26
CA GLY A 498 0.40 -29.86 29.65
C GLY A 498 1.19 -28.54 29.57
N ARG A 499 2.36 -28.50 30.21
CA ARG A 499 3.26 -27.33 30.19
C ARG A 499 3.75 -27.01 28.78
N ARG A 500 4.03 -28.03 27.93
CA ARG A 500 4.37 -27.83 26.52
C ARG A 500 3.25 -27.18 25.71
N ARG A 501 1.95 -27.46 26.02
CA ARG A 501 0.82 -26.79 25.40
C ARG A 501 0.67 -25.36 25.89
N VAL A 502 0.86 -25.11 27.19
CA VAL A 502 0.84 -23.74 27.75
C VAL A 502 1.94 -22.89 27.11
N LEU A 503 3.15 -23.43 26.99
CA LEU A 503 4.27 -22.79 26.30
C LEU A 503 3.92 -22.48 24.82
N ALA A 504 3.29 -23.43 24.12
CA ALA A 504 2.86 -23.23 22.75
C ALA A 504 1.81 -22.13 22.61
N ALA A 505 0.86 -22.04 23.54
CA ALA A 505 -0.17 -21.01 23.57
C ALA A 505 0.42 -19.63 23.88
N ALA A 506 1.38 -19.56 24.83
CA ALA A 506 2.10 -18.32 25.14
C ALA A 506 2.91 -17.83 23.92
N PHE A 507 3.63 -18.73 23.25
CA PHE A 507 4.36 -18.41 22.04
C PHE A 507 3.42 -17.97 20.90
N ALA A 508 2.28 -18.65 20.70
CA ALA A 508 1.30 -18.25 19.69
C ALA A 508 0.76 -16.84 19.93
N THR A 509 0.50 -16.47 21.20
CA THR A 509 0.06 -15.11 21.57
C THR A 509 1.16 -14.09 21.29
N ALA A 510 2.40 -14.37 21.68
CA ALA A 510 3.54 -13.47 21.44
C ALA A 510 3.86 -13.32 19.94
N ALA A 511 3.86 -14.42 19.19
CA ALA A 511 4.09 -14.41 17.75
C ALA A 511 2.97 -13.69 16.98
N ASP A 512 1.70 -13.84 17.41
CA ASP A 512 0.58 -13.09 16.87
C ASP A 512 0.76 -11.58 17.08
N ALA A 513 1.12 -11.16 18.28
CA ALA A 513 1.38 -9.75 18.60
C ALA A 513 2.51 -9.17 17.74
N VAL A 514 3.63 -9.90 17.58
CA VAL A 514 4.74 -9.46 16.73
C VAL A 514 4.32 -9.34 15.27
N ALA A 515 3.57 -10.32 14.75
CA ALA A 515 3.10 -10.29 13.35
C ALA A 515 2.13 -9.13 13.07
N ARG A 516 1.47 -8.60 14.10
CA ARG A 516 0.49 -7.50 13.99
C ARG A 516 1.06 -6.10 14.25
N ARG A 517 2.36 -5.98 14.55
CA ARG A 517 3.03 -4.71 14.93
C ARG A 517 2.94 -3.57 13.90
N ASN A 518 2.78 -3.92 12.63
CA ASN A 518 2.62 -2.96 11.54
C ASN A 518 1.43 -3.39 10.67
N PRO A 519 0.19 -3.25 11.16
CA PRO A 519 -0.99 -3.71 10.43
C PRO A 519 -1.27 -2.90 9.17
N TYR A 520 -0.65 -1.72 9.04
CA TYR A 520 -0.90 -0.80 7.96
C TYR A 520 0.36 -0.37 7.25
N ASN A 521 0.20 -0.29 5.94
CA ASN A 521 1.14 0.35 5.06
C ASN A 521 1.00 1.88 5.12
N LEU A 522 1.59 2.53 4.14
CA LEU A 522 1.68 3.97 3.94
C LEU A 522 0.38 4.78 4.06
N PHE A 523 -0.77 4.15 3.84
CA PHE A 523 -2.04 4.87 3.65
C PHE A 523 -2.88 5.02 4.91
N HIS A 524 -2.65 4.19 5.94
CA HIS A 524 -3.59 4.09 7.07
C HIS A 524 -3.00 4.47 8.43
N GLY A 525 -1.73 4.85 8.49
CA GLY A 525 -1.08 5.17 9.76
C GLY A 525 -0.83 3.92 10.62
N ARG A 526 -0.34 4.15 11.83
CA ARG A 526 0.08 3.11 12.77
C ARG A 526 -0.93 2.97 13.90
N LEU A 527 -1.54 1.81 14.04
CA LEU A 527 -2.30 1.51 15.24
C LEU A 527 -1.34 1.24 16.40
N THR A 528 -1.57 1.94 17.50
CA THR A 528 -0.80 1.78 18.73
C THR A 528 -1.38 0.70 19.64
N GLU A 529 -2.61 0.26 19.38
CA GLU A 529 -3.31 -0.72 20.19
C GLU A 529 -4.21 -1.62 19.34
N GLN A 530 -4.30 -2.90 19.68
CA GLN A 530 -5.19 -3.87 19.05
C GLN A 530 -5.73 -4.88 20.08
N PRO A 531 -6.91 -5.47 19.87
CA PRO A 531 -7.42 -6.55 20.72
C PRO A 531 -6.65 -7.86 20.48
N GLY A 532 -6.48 -8.64 21.55
CA GLY A 532 -6.13 -10.06 21.43
C GLY A 532 -7.27 -10.86 20.78
N LEU A 533 -6.96 -12.03 20.20
CA LEU A 533 -7.94 -12.86 19.48
C LEU A 533 -9.09 -13.31 20.38
N ARG A 534 -8.78 -13.70 21.60
CA ARG A 534 -9.76 -14.24 22.58
C ARG A 534 -9.89 -13.35 23.81
N GLY A 535 -9.55 -12.08 23.69
CA GLY A 535 -9.59 -11.08 24.75
C GLY A 535 -8.24 -10.49 25.09
N GLY A 536 -8.25 -9.53 26.02
CA GLY A 536 -7.08 -8.77 26.36
C GLY A 536 -6.65 -7.76 25.30
N ARG A 537 -5.46 -7.20 25.46
CA ARG A 537 -4.99 -6.07 24.66
C ARG A 537 -3.52 -6.21 24.31
N VAL A 538 -3.16 -5.71 23.13
CA VAL A 538 -1.79 -5.62 22.65
C VAL A 538 -1.48 -4.16 22.33
N THR A 539 -0.45 -3.60 22.97
CA THR A 539 0.00 -2.21 22.76
C THR A 539 1.36 -2.20 22.08
N PHE A 540 1.50 -1.40 21.02
CA PHE A 540 2.72 -1.30 20.21
C PHE A 540 3.49 -0.04 20.54
N GLY A 541 4.71 -0.19 21.02
CA GLY A 541 5.68 0.87 21.25
C GLY A 541 6.82 0.87 20.23
N ASN A 542 7.81 1.69 20.46
CA ASN A 542 9.00 1.77 19.62
C ASN A 542 9.97 0.63 19.98
N GLY A 543 9.94 -0.47 19.25
CA GLY A 543 10.73 -1.68 19.53
C GLY A 543 10.20 -2.56 20.66
N THR A 544 9.07 -2.20 21.28
CA THR A 544 8.46 -2.97 22.36
C THR A 544 6.99 -3.24 22.09
N ILE A 545 6.48 -4.39 22.51
CA ILE A 545 5.07 -4.76 22.44
C ILE A 545 4.66 -5.19 23.85
N THR A 546 3.58 -4.62 24.37
CA THR A 546 3.04 -4.97 25.69
C THR A 546 1.79 -5.81 25.52
N LEU A 547 1.72 -6.92 26.23
CA LEU A 547 0.55 -7.79 26.33
C LEU A 547 -0.12 -7.56 27.67
N ASP A 548 -1.42 -7.31 27.67
CA ASP A 548 -2.27 -7.13 28.83
C ASP A 548 -3.41 -8.15 28.74
N GLU A 549 -3.24 -9.28 29.42
CA GLU A 549 -4.14 -10.43 29.38
C GLU A 549 -4.50 -10.89 27.97
N ALA A 550 -3.61 -10.62 26.99
CA ALA A 550 -3.83 -10.98 25.60
C ALA A 550 -3.96 -12.49 25.45
N ALA A 551 -4.97 -12.93 24.72
CA ALA A 551 -5.21 -14.35 24.51
C ALA A 551 -5.37 -14.68 23.03
N PHE A 552 -4.56 -15.63 22.54
CA PHE A 552 -4.73 -16.23 21.21
C PHE A 552 -5.49 -17.57 21.30
N VAL A 553 -5.31 -18.29 22.38
CA VAL A 553 -6.03 -19.52 22.70
C VAL A 553 -7.03 -19.23 23.82
N PRO A 554 -8.30 -19.70 23.73
CA PRO A 554 -9.28 -19.46 24.78
C PRO A 554 -8.77 -19.88 26.16
N ARG A 555 -9.03 -19.06 27.18
CA ARG A 555 -8.67 -19.30 28.57
C ARG A 555 -7.15 -19.38 28.87
N VAL A 556 -6.32 -18.86 27.97
CA VAL A 556 -4.89 -18.69 28.20
C VAL A 556 -4.57 -17.21 28.06
N ALA A 557 -4.55 -16.49 29.17
CA ALA A 557 -4.20 -15.08 29.22
C ALA A 557 -2.69 -14.91 29.37
N VAL A 558 -2.10 -14.02 28.58
CA VAL A 558 -0.67 -13.74 28.53
C VAL A 558 -0.46 -12.25 28.77
N SER A 559 0.32 -11.91 29.78
CA SER A 559 0.73 -10.55 30.08
C SER A 559 2.25 -10.45 30.09
N GLY A 560 2.79 -9.26 29.75
CA GLY A 560 4.23 -9.03 29.75
C GLY A 560 4.70 -8.19 28.59
N GLN A 561 5.98 -8.26 28.30
CA GLN A 561 6.60 -7.45 27.25
C GLN A 561 7.39 -8.30 26.25
N ILE A 562 7.40 -7.82 25.02
CA ILE A 562 8.21 -8.37 23.92
C ILE A 562 9.10 -7.24 23.42
N ALA A 563 10.40 -7.46 23.39
CA ALA A 563 11.37 -6.60 22.71
C ALA A 563 11.64 -7.16 21.31
N LEU A 564 11.66 -6.29 20.31
CA LEU A 564 11.86 -6.65 18.91
C LEU A 564 12.93 -5.76 18.30
N THR A 565 14.01 -6.37 17.81
CA THR A 565 15.04 -5.64 17.08
C THR A 565 14.61 -5.34 15.63
N PRO A 566 15.22 -4.33 14.98
CA PRO A 566 14.97 -4.06 13.55
C PRO A 566 15.27 -5.26 12.65
N GLN A 567 16.19 -6.14 13.04
CA GLN A 567 16.57 -7.35 12.29
C GLN A 567 15.60 -8.52 12.52
N GLY A 568 14.63 -8.38 13.43
CA GLY A 568 13.60 -9.39 13.65
C GLY A 568 13.85 -10.37 14.80
N ARG A 569 14.90 -10.16 15.61
CA ARG A 569 15.06 -10.94 16.82
C ARG A 569 14.08 -10.47 17.88
N ALA A 570 13.22 -11.38 18.33
CA ALA A 570 12.24 -11.14 19.38
C ALA A 570 12.66 -11.84 20.68
N THR A 571 12.52 -11.12 21.80
CA THR A 571 12.65 -11.69 23.16
C THR A 571 11.43 -11.27 23.97
N ALA A 572 10.89 -12.17 24.79
CA ALA A 572 9.68 -11.89 25.57
C ALA A 572 9.84 -12.37 27.00
N SER A 573 9.35 -11.55 27.94
CA SER A 573 9.19 -11.88 29.37
C SER A 573 7.69 -11.85 29.70
N LEU A 574 7.13 -13.02 29.97
CA LEU A 574 5.69 -13.25 30.00
C LEU A 574 5.25 -13.93 31.30
N THR A 575 4.07 -13.53 31.76
CA THR A 575 3.29 -14.23 32.77
C THR A 575 2.07 -14.85 32.08
N VAL A 576 1.90 -16.17 32.22
CA VAL A 576 0.86 -16.94 31.53
C VAL A 576 -0.10 -17.53 32.54
N LEU A 577 -1.37 -17.15 32.45
CA LEU A 577 -2.46 -17.70 33.25
C LEU A 577 -3.32 -18.62 32.37
N ALA A 578 -3.23 -19.93 32.61
CA ALA A 578 -4.04 -20.92 31.90
C ALA A 578 -5.17 -21.43 32.81
N ALA A 579 -6.43 -21.24 32.44
CA ALA A 579 -7.54 -21.78 33.19
C ALA A 579 -7.55 -23.31 33.12
N GLY A 580 -7.61 -23.95 34.28
CA GLY A 580 -7.47 -25.41 34.41
C GLY A 580 -6.01 -25.87 34.59
N SER A 581 -5.09 -24.95 34.83
CA SER A 581 -3.76 -25.28 35.33
C SER A 581 -3.90 -26.12 36.61
N PRO A 582 -3.19 -27.23 36.75
CA PRO A 582 -3.32 -28.13 37.93
C PRO A 582 -3.13 -27.41 39.25
N ASP A 583 -2.34 -26.34 39.23
CA ASP A 583 -1.90 -25.62 40.44
C ASP A 583 -2.63 -24.27 40.61
N GLY A 584 -3.50 -23.87 39.68
CA GLY A 584 -4.20 -22.57 39.69
C GLY A 584 -3.30 -21.33 39.60
N ARG A 585 -1.99 -21.52 39.34
CA ARG A 585 -0.98 -20.47 39.38
C ARG A 585 -0.61 -19.99 37.95
N ALA A 586 -0.06 -18.78 37.89
CA ALA A 586 0.57 -18.25 36.69
C ALA A 586 1.96 -18.87 36.48
N TYR A 587 2.37 -19.02 35.22
CA TYR A 587 3.68 -19.49 34.80
C TYR A 587 4.54 -18.33 34.32
N GLY A 588 5.80 -18.26 34.74
CA GLY A 588 6.81 -17.36 34.17
C GLY A 588 7.42 -17.97 32.91
N VAL A 589 7.42 -17.24 31.81
CA VAL A 589 7.90 -17.72 30.52
C VAL A 589 8.81 -16.68 29.86
N GLU A 590 10.08 -17.04 29.64
CA GLU A 590 10.99 -16.25 28.82
C GLU A 590 11.14 -16.92 27.46
N LEU A 591 11.05 -16.12 26.36
CA LEU A 591 11.13 -16.59 25.00
C LEU A 591 12.16 -15.82 24.19
N ALA A 592 12.83 -16.51 23.26
CA ALA A 592 13.63 -15.87 22.22
C ALA A 592 13.44 -16.61 20.90
N TRP A 593 13.19 -15.86 19.81
CA TRP A 593 13.03 -16.40 18.46
C TRP A 593 13.37 -15.37 17.38
N GLU A 594 13.59 -15.85 16.15
CA GLU A 594 13.69 -15.01 14.97
C GLU A 594 12.29 -14.84 14.34
N ALA A 595 11.74 -13.64 14.41
CA ALA A 595 10.39 -13.35 13.94
C ALA A 595 10.32 -13.16 12.41
N PHE A 596 11.39 -12.61 11.80
CA PHE A 596 11.47 -12.32 10.38
C PHE A 596 12.30 -13.38 9.66
N THR A 597 11.84 -14.60 9.65
CA THR A 597 12.55 -15.72 9.05
C THR A 597 11.75 -16.31 7.89
N ALA A 598 12.46 -16.76 6.85
CA ALA A 598 11.90 -17.57 5.78
C ALA A 598 11.48 -18.98 6.25
N GLN A 599 11.91 -19.41 7.44
CA GLN A 599 11.51 -20.68 8.02
C GLN A 599 10.05 -20.64 8.46
N GLU A 600 9.30 -21.66 8.10
CA GLU A 600 7.88 -21.77 8.49
C GLU A 600 7.70 -21.89 10.01
N ARG A 601 8.73 -22.36 10.69
CA ARG A 601 8.74 -22.59 12.13
C ARG A 601 10.08 -22.18 12.71
N PRO A 602 10.16 -21.03 13.38
CA PRO A 602 11.39 -20.57 13.97
C PRO A 602 11.82 -21.48 15.14
N ALA A 603 13.12 -21.59 15.33
CA ALA A 603 13.64 -22.14 16.58
C ALA A 603 13.21 -21.27 17.75
N LEU A 604 12.84 -21.91 18.86
CA LEU A 604 12.39 -21.25 20.08
C LEU A 604 13.29 -21.68 21.23
N SER A 605 13.79 -20.73 21.98
CA SER A 605 14.57 -20.99 23.21
C SER A 605 14.06 -20.10 24.35
N GLY A 606 14.38 -20.49 25.60
CA GLY A 606 14.00 -19.69 26.75
C GLY A 606 13.92 -20.48 28.05
N THR A 607 13.08 -19.98 28.96
CA THR A 607 12.78 -20.64 30.23
C THR A 607 11.27 -20.76 30.45
N PHE A 608 10.85 -21.81 31.12
CA PHE A 608 9.49 -22.02 31.62
C PHE A 608 9.58 -22.29 33.12
N ASP A 609 9.10 -21.40 33.94
CA ASP A 609 9.28 -21.40 35.42
C ASP A 609 10.76 -21.61 35.81
N GLY A 610 11.67 -20.90 35.14
CA GLY A 610 13.12 -20.98 35.37
C GLY A 610 13.81 -22.22 34.80
N ARG A 611 13.09 -23.16 34.19
CA ARG A 611 13.68 -24.34 33.52
C ARG A 611 13.99 -24.01 32.07
N HIS A 612 15.24 -24.14 31.67
CA HIS A 612 15.67 -23.92 30.30
C HIS A 612 15.06 -24.95 29.33
N PHE A 613 14.73 -24.48 28.13
CA PHE A 613 14.32 -25.33 27.02
C PHE A 613 14.86 -24.78 25.68
N GLU A 614 15.02 -25.68 24.74
CA GLU A 614 15.24 -25.38 23.33
C GLU A 614 14.29 -26.24 22.49
N ALA A 615 13.69 -25.62 21.47
CA ALA A 615 12.87 -26.31 20.50
C ALA A 615 13.33 -25.90 19.10
N ARG A 616 13.96 -26.86 18.38
CA ARG A 616 14.59 -26.60 17.07
C ARG A 616 13.58 -26.62 15.91
N GLU A 617 12.45 -27.28 16.08
CA GLU A 617 11.35 -27.33 15.11
C GLU A 617 10.02 -27.37 15.86
N LEU A 618 9.20 -26.37 15.64
CA LEU A 618 7.80 -26.39 16.08
C LEU A 618 7.01 -27.24 15.08
N ARG A 619 6.67 -28.49 15.41
CA ARG A 619 5.88 -29.40 14.53
C ARG A 619 4.40 -29.03 14.50
#